data_e9730ba1e9e558067d59334125b10fe8
#
_entry.id   e9730ba1e9e558067d59334125b10fe8
#
_cell.length_a   1.000
_cell.length_b   1.000
_cell.length_c   1.000
_cell.angle_alpha   90.00
_cell.angle_beta   90.00
_cell.angle_gamma   90.00
#
_symmetry.space_group_name_H-M   'P 1'
#
loop_
_entity.id
_entity.type
_entity.pdbx_description
1 polymer ?
#
loop_
_entity_poly.entity_id
_entity_poly.type
_entity_poly.pdbx_seq_one_letter_code
_entity_poly.pdbx_strand_id
1 'polypeptide(L)'
;MGQVVSEVGDHFNSIAVLSLTLHLTGSGLAVGGVMIARTLPAILAGPVAGVALDRFDRRKIMLASDIVRAVIALSFILILRFEQRWLLYLLSGLLVFASPFFTSGRSAVLPRITSPGELHTANALTQTTAWLTLSIGTLLGGVSTMKFGYEWAFVANALSFVFSAWAIWHLRTPEGHFRPERKLVTHHSFGEFRKDLKETSAYMRATPLIFAIGMAYVGWATGGGAAQILFTLFGELVFKRGSEGIGIIWSAAGVGLVIGGVLAHRIGRRLSFSGYKNAISISYFIHGLAYIFYALMPTIWLSALCIGISRIAMGSNNVLNRTMLLTHVPDRLRGRIFSTIDMMLNAMMMFPEYDPSTILVRTP
;
A
#
# COMPACT_ATOMS: atom_id res chain seq x y z
N MET A 1 -13.81 12.68 3.52
CA MET A 1 -12.84 13.69 3.98
C MET A 1 -11.87 13.13 5.01
N GLY A 2 -12.30 12.57 6.15
CA GLY A 2 -11.41 12.03 7.19
C GLY A 2 -10.35 11.06 6.67
N GLN A 3 -10.74 10.11 5.81
CA GLN A 3 -9.81 9.17 5.17
C GLN A 3 -8.69 9.88 4.37
N VAL A 4 -9.02 10.88 3.57
CA VAL A 4 -8.03 11.60 2.74
C VAL A 4 -6.96 12.23 3.63
N VAL A 5 -7.39 12.86 4.71
CA VAL A 5 -6.51 13.53 5.65
C VAL A 5 -5.62 12.52 6.38
N SER A 6 -6.18 11.40 6.86
CA SER A 6 -5.40 10.37 7.54
C SER A 6 -4.43 9.64 6.60
N GLU A 7 -4.80 9.38 5.35
CA GLU A 7 -3.87 8.78 4.37
C GLU A 7 -2.71 9.72 4.02
N VAL A 8 -2.97 11.03 3.89
CA VAL A 8 -1.89 12.03 3.72
C VAL A 8 -0.96 11.99 4.94
N GLY A 9 -1.49 11.99 6.16
CA GLY A 9 -0.71 11.87 7.39
C GLY A 9 0.13 10.59 7.45
N ASP A 10 -0.43 9.45 7.03
CA ASP A 10 0.30 8.18 6.95
C ASP A 10 1.51 8.28 6.00
N HIS A 11 1.37 9.01 4.88
CA HIS A 11 2.50 9.24 3.97
C HIS A 11 3.56 10.17 4.56
N PHE A 12 3.16 11.19 5.35
CA PHE A 12 4.11 12.01 6.12
C PHE A 12 4.94 11.13 7.05
N ASN A 13 4.28 10.34 7.88
CA ASN A 13 4.94 9.41 8.78
C ASN A 13 5.84 8.41 8.04
N SER A 14 5.37 7.88 6.92
CA SER A 14 6.12 6.88 6.14
C SER A 14 7.46 7.44 5.63
N ILE A 15 7.45 8.63 5.02
CA ILE A 15 8.67 9.27 4.52
C ILE A 15 9.60 9.65 5.69
N ALA A 16 9.04 10.21 6.76
CA ALA A 16 9.81 10.57 7.95
C ALA A 16 10.49 9.36 8.59
N VAL A 17 9.79 8.23 8.73
CA VAL A 17 10.35 6.99 9.31
C VAL A 17 11.45 6.41 8.42
N LEU A 18 11.27 6.36 7.09
CA LEU A 18 12.27 5.83 6.17
C LEU A 18 13.54 6.68 6.18
N SER A 19 13.40 8.00 6.09
CA SER A 19 14.51 8.95 6.14
C SER A 19 15.20 8.88 7.52
N LEU A 20 14.44 8.92 8.62
CA LEU A 20 15.00 8.82 9.97
C LEU A 20 15.75 7.50 10.19
N THR A 21 15.21 6.38 9.67
CA THR A 21 15.87 5.08 9.76
C THR A 21 17.23 5.12 9.10
N LEU A 22 17.30 5.66 7.89
CA LEU A 22 18.56 5.75 7.15
C LEU A 22 19.52 6.74 7.81
N HIS A 23 19.02 7.88 8.30
CA HIS A 23 19.82 8.87 9.03
C HIS A 23 20.46 8.30 10.31
N LEU A 24 19.70 7.55 11.13
CA LEU A 24 20.20 7.00 12.39
C LEU A 24 21.09 5.76 12.21
N THR A 25 20.91 5.00 11.13
CA THR A 25 21.58 3.70 10.96
C THR A 25 22.63 3.69 9.87
N GLY A 26 22.53 4.57 8.86
CA GLY A 26 23.34 4.56 7.65
C GLY A 26 23.11 3.30 6.77
N SER A 27 22.10 2.48 7.05
CA SER A 27 21.94 1.14 6.50
C SER A 27 20.65 0.96 5.72
N GLY A 28 20.75 0.58 4.45
CA GLY A 28 19.62 0.15 3.63
C GLY A 28 18.94 -1.11 4.17
N LEU A 29 19.72 -2.00 4.83
CA LEU A 29 19.17 -3.19 5.49
C LEU A 29 18.24 -2.81 6.65
N ALA A 30 18.56 -1.76 7.41
CA ALA A 30 17.70 -1.25 8.47
C ALA A 30 16.37 -0.70 7.88
N VAL A 31 16.43 -0.02 6.73
CA VAL A 31 15.23 0.44 6.00
C VAL A 31 14.39 -0.77 5.56
N GLY A 32 15.02 -1.81 5.02
CA GLY A 32 14.36 -3.08 4.69
C GLY A 32 13.71 -3.73 5.92
N GLY A 33 14.41 -3.74 7.06
CA GLY A 33 13.88 -4.23 8.33
C GLY A 33 12.60 -3.49 8.77
N VAL A 34 12.55 -2.16 8.61
CA VAL A 34 11.33 -1.37 8.87
C VAL A 34 10.21 -1.77 7.92
N MET A 35 10.50 -2.02 6.64
CA MET A 35 9.50 -2.49 5.67
C MET A 35 8.92 -3.84 6.09
N ILE A 36 9.74 -4.79 6.52
CA ILE A 36 9.30 -6.10 7.03
C ILE A 36 8.47 -5.91 8.32
N ALA A 37 8.94 -5.08 9.25
CA ALA A 37 8.24 -4.77 10.49
C ALA A 37 6.85 -4.15 10.25
N ARG A 38 6.64 -3.49 9.12
CA ARG A 38 5.33 -2.97 8.69
C ARG A 38 4.46 -4.02 8.01
N THR A 39 5.04 -4.90 7.20
CA THR A 39 4.28 -5.85 6.38
C THR A 39 3.75 -7.03 7.19
N LEU A 40 4.57 -7.62 8.05
CA LEU A 40 4.18 -8.80 8.83
C LEU A 40 2.99 -8.54 9.78
N PRO A 41 2.97 -7.46 10.59
CA PRO A 41 1.82 -7.14 11.43
C PRO A 41 0.55 -6.84 10.63
N ALA A 42 0.65 -6.24 9.43
CA ALA A 42 -0.51 -5.97 8.58
C ALA A 42 -1.24 -7.27 8.15
N ILE A 43 -0.47 -8.29 7.78
CA ILE A 43 -1.01 -9.60 7.40
C ILE A 43 -1.74 -10.26 8.58
N LEU A 44 -1.15 -10.21 9.77
CA LEU A 44 -1.73 -10.81 10.98
C LEU A 44 -2.94 -10.03 11.49
N ALA A 45 -2.94 -8.71 11.34
CA ALA A 45 -4.03 -7.87 11.81
C ALA A 45 -5.33 -8.01 11.01
N GLY A 46 -5.25 -8.35 9.72
CA GLY A 46 -6.42 -8.47 8.84
C GLY A 46 -7.49 -9.42 9.39
N PRO A 47 -7.17 -10.70 9.67
CA PRO A 47 -8.13 -11.65 10.25
C PRO A 47 -8.65 -11.22 11.62
N VAL A 48 -7.78 -10.65 12.47
CA VAL A 48 -8.18 -10.17 13.81
C VAL A 48 -9.16 -9.01 13.69
N ALA A 49 -8.89 -8.05 12.82
CA ALA A 49 -9.78 -6.92 12.54
C ALA A 49 -11.12 -7.39 11.98
N GLY A 50 -11.13 -8.38 11.07
CA GLY A 50 -12.35 -8.98 10.55
C GLY A 50 -13.25 -9.53 11.67
N VAL A 51 -12.69 -10.38 12.54
CA VAL A 51 -13.44 -10.95 13.69
C VAL A 51 -13.95 -9.86 14.63
N ALA A 52 -13.15 -8.83 14.90
CA ALA A 52 -13.58 -7.72 15.75
C ALA A 52 -14.75 -6.94 15.13
N LEU A 53 -14.68 -6.64 13.83
CA LEU A 53 -15.71 -5.90 13.09
C LEU A 53 -17.01 -6.69 12.89
N ASP A 54 -16.96 -8.02 12.99
CA ASP A 54 -18.13 -8.88 12.94
C ASP A 54 -18.83 -9.02 14.30
N ARG A 55 -18.14 -8.71 15.41
CA ARG A 55 -18.66 -8.85 16.78
C ARG A 55 -19.06 -7.53 17.42
N PHE A 56 -18.35 -6.45 17.11
CA PHE A 56 -18.49 -5.17 17.77
C PHE A 56 -19.00 -4.09 16.81
N ASP A 57 -19.38 -2.95 17.36
CA ASP A 57 -19.79 -1.78 16.61
C ASP A 57 -18.61 -1.24 15.76
N ARG A 58 -18.79 -1.26 14.44
CA ARG A 58 -17.75 -0.91 13.45
C ARG A 58 -17.24 0.52 13.65
N ARG A 59 -18.12 1.47 13.97
CA ARG A 59 -17.76 2.85 14.24
C ARG A 59 -16.84 2.97 15.45
N LYS A 60 -17.16 2.26 16.54
CA LYS A 60 -16.35 2.26 17.77
C LYS A 60 -14.96 1.67 17.51
N ILE A 61 -14.86 0.59 16.71
CA ILE A 61 -13.59 -0.01 16.34
C ILE A 61 -12.75 0.97 15.50
N MET A 62 -13.35 1.63 14.52
CA MET A 62 -12.64 2.62 13.68
C MET A 62 -12.15 3.81 14.53
N LEU A 63 -12.97 4.32 15.44
CA LEU A 63 -12.57 5.38 16.38
C LEU A 63 -11.42 4.95 17.28
N ALA A 64 -11.52 3.75 17.88
CA ALA A 64 -10.44 3.21 18.72
C ALA A 64 -9.14 3.05 17.92
N SER A 65 -9.22 2.55 16.68
CA SER A 65 -8.08 2.44 15.78
C SER A 65 -7.41 3.80 15.52
N ASP A 66 -8.19 4.84 15.21
CA ASP A 66 -7.65 6.17 14.96
C ASP A 66 -6.99 6.77 16.20
N ILE A 67 -7.61 6.61 17.38
CA ILE A 67 -7.02 7.09 18.65
C ILE A 67 -5.71 6.35 18.94
N VAL A 68 -5.68 5.03 18.81
CA VAL A 68 -4.47 4.22 19.02
C VAL A 68 -3.38 4.63 18.03
N ARG A 69 -3.72 4.81 16.74
CA ARG A 69 -2.76 5.26 15.73
C ARG A 69 -2.23 6.67 16.01
N ALA A 70 -3.06 7.58 16.50
CA ALA A 70 -2.63 8.92 16.91
C ALA A 70 -1.60 8.87 18.04
N VAL A 71 -1.84 8.04 19.07
CA VAL A 71 -0.89 7.84 20.18
C VAL A 71 0.41 7.22 19.68
N ILE A 72 0.35 6.18 18.84
CA ILE A 72 1.54 5.56 18.26
C ILE A 72 2.31 6.55 17.40
N ALA A 73 1.63 7.37 16.58
CA ALA A 73 2.28 8.37 15.73
C ALA A 73 3.04 9.42 16.58
N LEU A 74 2.47 9.88 17.69
CA LEU A 74 3.17 10.76 18.64
C LEU A 74 4.34 10.06 19.32
N SER A 75 4.23 8.76 19.58
CA SER A 75 5.30 8.00 20.26
C SER A 75 6.58 7.91 19.41
N PHE A 76 6.53 8.14 18.09
CA PHE A 76 7.74 8.23 17.26
C PHE A 76 8.67 9.39 17.71
N ILE A 77 8.16 10.41 18.37
CA ILE A 77 8.97 11.49 18.94
C ILE A 77 9.95 10.96 20.01
N LEU A 78 9.58 9.87 20.70
CA LEU A 78 10.47 9.24 21.69
C LEU A 78 11.78 8.72 21.07
N ILE A 79 11.75 8.34 19.78
CA ILE A 79 12.95 7.91 19.05
C ILE A 79 13.97 9.05 18.98
N LEU A 80 13.49 10.27 18.71
CA LEU A 80 14.32 11.46 18.60
C LEU A 80 14.87 11.90 19.96
N ARG A 81 14.12 11.63 21.04
CA ARG A 81 14.53 11.99 22.41
C ARG A 81 15.48 11.01 23.06
N PHE A 82 15.29 9.72 22.79
CA PHE A 82 16.04 8.64 23.49
C PHE A 82 16.99 7.88 22.57
N GLU A 83 17.03 8.20 21.26
CA GLU A 83 17.86 7.57 20.22
C GLU A 83 17.72 6.03 20.15
N GLN A 84 16.57 5.52 20.59
CA GLN A 84 16.28 4.08 20.63
C GLN A 84 15.85 3.56 19.26
N ARG A 85 16.80 3.05 18.48
CA ARG A 85 16.58 2.58 17.09
C ARG A 85 15.56 1.47 16.97
N TRP A 86 15.44 0.57 17.96
CA TRP A 86 14.48 -0.53 17.93
C TRP A 86 13.01 -0.06 17.96
N LEU A 87 12.75 1.14 18.50
CA LEU A 87 11.42 1.74 18.48
C LEU A 87 10.92 2.02 17.07
N LEU A 88 11.82 2.25 16.09
CA LEU A 88 11.43 2.39 14.68
C LEU A 88 10.66 1.17 14.18
N TYR A 89 11.15 -0.02 14.49
CA TYR A 89 10.53 -1.28 14.07
C TYR A 89 9.23 -1.53 14.84
N LEU A 90 9.27 -1.39 16.17
CA LEU A 90 8.11 -1.64 17.03
C LEU A 90 6.94 -0.71 16.69
N LEU A 91 7.19 0.62 16.68
CA LEU A 91 6.13 1.60 16.44
C LEU A 91 5.59 1.53 15.02
N SER A 92 6.47 1.27 14.02
CA SER A 92 6.03 1.03 12.65
C SER A 92 5.13 -0.20 12.55
N GLY A 93 5.49 -1.29 13.21
CA GLY A 93 4.69 -2.50 13.25
C GLY A 93 3.33 -2.29 13.95
N LEU A 94 3.33 -1.62 15.11
CA LEU A 94 2.09 -1.32 15.84
C LEU A 94 1.15 -0.40 15.06
N LEU A 95 1.70 0.63 14.39
CA LEU A 95 0.92 1.56 13.58
C LEU A 95 0.20 0.81 12.45
N VAL A 96 0.92 -0.06 11.76
CA VAL A 96 0.37 -0.82 10.64
C VAL A 96 -0.53 -1.95 11.14
N PHE A 97 -0.27 -2.55 12.30
CA PHE A 97 -1.19 -3.52 12.93
C PHE A 97 -2.55 -2.91 13.24
N ALA A 98 -2.60 -1.65 13.69
CA ALA A 98 -3.86 -0.97 13.97
C ALA A 98 -4.64 -0.57 12.70
N SER A 99 -3.98 -0.41 11.54
CA SER A 99 -4.59 0.10 10.30
C SER A 99 -5.74 -0.75 9.74
N PRO A 100 -5.69 -2.11 9.71
CA PRO A 100 -6.80 -2.94 9.20
C PRO A 100 -8.11 -2.79 9.96
N PHE A 101 -8.08 -2.43 11.23
CA PHE A 101 -9.32 -2.17 12.00
C PHE A 101 -10.09 -0.96 11.46
N PHE A 102 -9.37 0.02 10.94
CA PHE A 102 -9.97 1.16 10.25
C PHE A 102 -10.36 0.82 8.80
N THR A 103 -9.43 0.29 8.00
CA THR A 103 -9.62 0.10 6.56
C THR A 103 -10.69 -0.96 6.26
N SER A 104 -10.70 -2.08 7.00
CA SER A 104 -11.76 -3.09 6.89
C SER A 104 -13.09 -2.58 7.45
N GLY A 105 -13.05 -1.80 8.55
CA GLY A 105 -14.23 -1.15 9.10
C GLY A 105 -14.90 -0.20 8.12
N ARG A 106 -14.11 0.64 7.45
CA ARG A 106 -14.57 1.53 6.38
C ARG A 106 -15.22 0.74 5.25
N SER A 107 -14.55 -0.30 4.75
CA SER A 107 -15.09 -1.15 3.67
C SER A 107 -16.40 -1.80 4.05
N ALA A 108 -16.59 -2.16 5.33
CA ALA A 108 -17.81 -2.75 5.85
C ALA A 108 -18.93 -1.73 6.12
N VAL A 109 -18.59 -0.46 6.32
CA VAL A 109 -19.56 0.64 6.52
C VAL A 109 -19.99 1.25 5.19
N LEU A 110 -19.13 1.28 4.19
CA LEU A 110 -19.37 1.93 2.90
C LEU A 110 -20.72 1.53 2.25
N PRO A 111 -21.10 0.23 2.17
CA PRO A 111 -22.39 -0.16 1.58
C PRO A 111 -23.62 0.30 2.38
N ARG A 112 -23.43 0.69 3.65
CA ARG A 112 -24.54 1.17 4.52
C ARG A 112 -24.78 2.67 4.42
N ILE A 113 -23.83 3.40 3.87
CA ILE A 113 -23.90 4.86 3.72
C ILE A 113 -24.01 5.29 2.28
N THR A 114 -24.00 4.34 1.33
CA THR A 114 -24.17 4.57 -0.12
C THR A 114 -25.35 3.79 -0.64
N SER A 115 -26.03 4.32 -1.64
CA SER A 115 -27.05 3.55 -2.36
C SER A 115 -26.41 2.42 -3.18
N PRO A 116 -27.14 1.34 -3.51
CA PRO A 116 -26.60 0.23 -4.32
C PRO A 116 -26.02 0.67 -5.66
N GLY A 117 -26.60 1.69 -6.31
CA GLY A 117 -26.11 2.25 -7.58
C GLY A 117 -24.84 3.07 -7.43
N GLU A 118 -24.57 3.64 -6.26
CA GLU A 118 -23.40 4.50 -5.99
C GLU A 118 -22.20 3.72 -5.44
N LEU A 119 -22.39 2.47 -5.00
CA LEU A 119 -21.32 1.67 -4.36
C LEU A 119 -20.10 1.49 -5.27
N HIS A 120 -20.33 1.29 -6.58
CA HIS A 120 -19.23 1.18 -7.54
C HIS A 120 -18.43 2.49 -7.63
N THR A 121 -19.12 3.62 -7.71
CA THR A 121 -18.50 4.96 -7.74
C THR A 121 -17.76 5.25 -6.45
N ALA A 122 -18.32 4.90 -5.30
CA ALA A 122 -17.68 5.07 -3.99
C ALA A 122 -16.39 4.24 -3.85
N ASN A 123 -16.37 3.01 -4.35
CA ASN A 123 -15.17 2.19 -4.38
C ASN A 123 -14.10 2.75 -5.34
N ALA A 124 -14.51 3.20 -6.53
CA ALA A 124 -13.60 3.83 -7.49
C ALA A 124 -12.99 5.13 -6.92
N LEU A 125 -13.81 5.96 -6.27
CA LEU A 125 -13.36 7.17 -5.59
C LEU A 125 -12.35 6.85 -4.48
N THR A 126 -12.62 5.83 -3.67
CA THR A 126 -11.72 5.38 -2.61
C THR A 126 -10.35 4.98 -3.18
N GLN A 127 -10.31 4.22 -4.27
CA GLN A 127 -9.06 3.79 -4.89
C GLN A 127 -8.30 4.95 -5.54
N THR A 128 -9.01 5.84 -6.25
CA THR A 128 -8.40 7.02 -6.87
C THR A 128 -7.82 7.96 -5.80
N THR A 129 -8.56 8.14 -4.70
CA THR A 129 -8.11 8.93 -3.57
C THR A 129 -6.82 8.36 -2.96
N ALA A 130 -6.71 7.05 -2.78
CA ALA A 130 -5.51 6.42 -2.25
C ALA A 130 -4.26 6.68 -3.11
N TRP A 131 -4.39 6.70 -4.43
CA TRP A 131 -3.27 7.04 -5.32
C TRP A 131 -2.92 8.53 -5.32
N LEU A 132 -3.94 9.39 -5.23
CA LEU A 132 -3.71 10.83 -5.11
C LEU A 132 -3.07 11.20 -3.77
N THR A 133 -3.53 10.61 -2.68
CA THR A 133 -2.95 10.82 -1.34
C THR A 133 -1.52 10.30 -1.26
N LEU A 134 -1.21 9.17 -1.91
CA LEU A 134 0.17 8.69 -2.07
C LEU A 134 1.03 9.74 -2.74
N SER A 135 0.59 10.27 -3.89
CA SER A 135 1.37 11.24 -4.67
C SER A 135 1.59 12.55 -3.91
N ILE A 136 0.50 13.15 -3.44
CA ILE A 136 0.54 14.46 -2.76
C ILE A 136 1.15 14.31 -1.37
N GLY A 137 0.75 13.28 -0.63
CA GLY A 137 1.18 13.05 0.75
C GLY A 137 2.67 12.76 0.85
N THR A 138 3.25 11.97 -0.06
CA THR A 138 4.69 11.70 -0.03
C THR A 138 5.52 12.92 -0.40
N LEU A 139 5.08 13.71 -1.39
CA LEU A 139 5.77 14.95 -1.75
C LEU A 139 5.74 15.96 -0.59
N LEU A 140 4.54 16.25 -0.08
CA LEU A 140 4.38 17.19 1.04
C LEU A 140 5.07 16.67 2.30
N GLY A 141 5.00 15.35 2.57
CA GLY A 141 5.68 14.70 3.68
C GLY A 141 7.20 14.86 3.58
N GLY A 142 7.79 14.61 2.42
CA GLY A 142 9.22 14.76 2.19
C GLY A 142 9.70 16.19 2.35
N VAL A 143 9.03 17.12 1.68
CA VAL A 143 9.38 18.57 1.76
C VAL A 143 9.19 19.12 3.17
N SER A 144 8.08 18.78 3.83
CA SER A 144 7.81 19.28 5.19
C SER A 144 8.76 18.67 6.22
N THR A 145 9.10 17.40 6.12
CA THR A 145 10.07 16.76 7.00
C THR A 145 11.46 17.38 6.85
N MET A 146 11.87 17.71 5.63
CA MET A 146 13.14 18.38 5.39
C MET A 146 13.15 19.82 5.98
N LYS A 147 12.04 20.56 5.86
CA LYS A 147 11.96 21.95 6.31
C LYS A 147 11.68 22.12 7.81
N PHE A 148 10.81 21.28 8.36
CA PHE A 148 10.29 21.43 9.73
C PHE A 148 10.74 20.32 10.69
N GLY A 149 11.48 19.32 10.16
CA GLY A 149 11.99 18.19 10.94
C GLY A 149 11.01 17.02 11.06
N TYR A 150 11.53 15.94 11.62
CA TYR A 150 10.79 14.67 11.79
C TYR A 150 9.63 14.80 12.78
N GLU A 151 9.81 15.58 13.87
CA GLU A 151 8.77 15.78 14.89
C GLU A 151 7.48 16.31 14.28
N TRP A 152 7.59 17.29 13.37
CA TRP A 152 6.44 17.83 12.67
C TRP A 152 5.66 16.78 11.87
N ALA A 153 6.36 15.89 11.17
CA ALA A 153 5.70 14.83 10.39
C ALA A 153 4.91 13.88 11.30
N PHE A 154 5.44 13.54 12.47
CA PHE A 154 4.76 12.68 13.44
C PHE A 154 3.56 13.36 14.08
N VAL A 155 3.68 14.63 14.44
CA VAL A 155 2.57 15.44 14.97
C VAL A 155 1.48 15.60 13.90
N ALA A 156 1.85 15.95 12.66
CA ALA A 156 0.88 16.09 11.57
C ALA A 156 0.11 14.77 11.32
N ASN A 157 0.80 13.63 11.35
CA ASN A 157 0.13 12.34 11.24
C ASN A 157 -0.82 12.08 12.41
N ALA A 158 -0.40 12.34 13.64
CA ALA A 158 -1.27 12.17 14.81
C ALA A 158 -2.53 13.05 14.72
N LEU A 159 -2.37 14.31 14.32
CA LEU A 159 -3.50 15.23 14.13
C LEU A 159 -4.42 14.75 12.99
N SER A 160 -3.87 14.14 11.94
CA SER A 160 -4.67 13.57 10.86
C SER A 160 -5.58 12.45 11.33
N PHE A 161 -5.11 11.59 12.24
CA PHE A 161 -5.93 10.54 12.87
C PHE A 161 -6.99 11.11 13.81
N VAL A 162 -6.66 12.16 14.59
CA VAL A 162 -7.65 12.84 15.43
C VAL A 162 -8.76 13.45 14.56
N PHE A 163 -8.39 14.08 13.45
CA PHE A 163 -9.37 14.60 12.51
C PHE A 163 -10.21 13.51 11.86
N SER A 164 -9.60 12.37 11.52
CA SER A 164 -10.32 11.18 11.02
C SER A 164 -11.31 10.65 12.05
N ALA A 165 -10.88 10.51 13.31
CA ALA A 165 -11.75 10.09 14.40
C ALA A 165 -12.92 11.07 14.60
N TRP A 166 -12.66 12.38 14.54
CA TRP A 166 -13.70 13.39 14.60
C TRP A 166 -14.71 13.26 13.45
N ALA A 167 -14.23 13.04 12.22
CA ALA A 167 -15.10 12.84 11.06
C ALA A 167 -15.98 11.57 11.20
N ILE A 168 -15.39 10.47 11.71
CA ILE A 168 -16.14 9.22 11.98
C ILE A 168 -17.16 9.43 13.11
N TRP A 169 -16.81 10.20 14.12
CA TRP A 169 -17.75 10.52 15.21
C TRP A 169 -19.03 11.19 14.71
N HIS A 170 -18.95 11.99 13.65
CA HIS A 170 -20.10 12.67 13.04
C HIS A 170 -20.82 11.83 11.98
N LEU A 171 -20.31 10.64 11.65
CA LEU A 171 -20.93 9.77 10.65
C LEU A 171 -22.29 9.27 11.18
N ARG A 172 -23.30 9.36 10.35
CA ARG A 172 -24.65 8.86 10.66
C ARG A 172 -25.06 7.82 9.62
N THR A 173 -25.81 6.82 10.03
CA THR A 173 -26.46 5.86 9.15
C THR A 173 -27.98 6.03 9.25
N PRO A 174 -28.72 5.70 8.19
CA PRO A 174 -30.19 5.69 8.24
C PRO A 174 -30.74 4.81 9.37
N GLU A 175 -30.06 3.72 9.67
CA GLU A 175 -30.44 2.74 10.71
C GLU A 175 -30.07 3.16 12.13
N GLY A 176 -29.32 4.25 12.31
CA GLY A 176 -28.90 4.77 13.61
C GLY A 176 -27.80 3.98 14.33
N HIS A 177 -27.35 2.84 13.81
CA HIS A 177 -26.30 2.02 14.40
C HIS A 177 -25.36 1.39 13.36
N PHE A 178 -24.13 1.07 13.78
CA PHE A 178 -23.09 0.46 12.95
C PHE A 178 -22.79 -0.99 13.34
N ARG A 179 -23.66 -1.61 14.14
CA ARG A 179 -23.51 -3.01 14.52
C ARG A 179 -23.72 -3.92 13.32
N PRO A 180 -22.90 -4.95 13.15
CA PRO A 180 -23.13 -5.93 12.11
C PRO A 180 -24.46 -6.64 12.35
N GLU A 181 -25.19 -6.93 11.28
CA GLU A 181 -26.28 -7.90 11.34
C GLU A 181 -25.70 -9.24 11.78
N ARG A 182 -26.39 -9.90 12.71
CA ARG A 182 -25.98 -11.20 13.27
C ARG A 182 -26.12 -12.29 12.19
N LYS A 183 -25.22 -12.28 11.18
CA LYS A 183 -25.02 -13.44 10.32
C LYS A 183 -24.38 -14.52 11.18
N LEU A 184 -24.96 -15.71 11.21
CA LEU A 184 -24.32 -16.91 11.74
C LEU A 184 -22.93 -16.99 11.11
N VAL A 185 -21.91 -16.67 11.90
CA VAL A 185 -20.51 -16.80 11.47
C VAL A 185 -20.31 -18.30 11.27
N THR A 186 -20.32 -18.75 10.02
CA THR A 186 -19.79 -20.06 9.68
C THR A 186 -18.31 -20.00 10.04
N HIS A 187 -17.95 -20.62 11.15
CA HIS A 187 -16.56 -20.80 11.53
C HIS A 187 -15.90 -21.63 10.41
N HIS A 188 -15.22 -20.96 9.49
CA HIS A 188 -14.33 -21.66 8.58
C HIS A 188 -13.24 -22.30 9.45
N SER A 189 -13.29 -23.62 9.57
CA SER A 189 -12.24 -24.39 10.20
C SER A 189 -10.93 -24.18 9.44
N PHE A 190 -9.79 -24.19 10.15
CA PHE A 190 -8.47 -24.17 9.49
C PHE A 190 -8.35 -25.27 8.42
N GLY A 191 -9.02 -26.39 8.61
CA GLY A 191 -9.12 -27.46 7.62
C GLY A 191 -9.84 -27.03 6.33
N GLU A 192 -10.93 -26.27 6.45
CA GLU A 192 -11.68 -25.72 5.30
C GLU A 192 -10.83 -24.68 4.55
N PHE A 193 -10.15 -23.79 5.28
CA PHE A 193 -9.22 -22.82 4.68
C PHE A 193 -8.12 -23.53 3.87
N ARG A 194 -7.52 -24.58 4.42
CA ARG A 194 -6.49 -25.35 3.72
C ARG A 194 -7.04 -26.06 2.48
N LYS A 195 -8.26 -26.59 2.56
CA LYS A 195 -8.96 -27.21 1.43
C LYS A 195 -9.25 -26.16 0.34
N ASP A 196 -9.77 -25.00 0.72
CA ASP A 196 -10.08 -23.90 -0.17
C ASP A 196 -8.83 -23.37 -0.89
N LEU A 197 -7.72 -23.25 -0.15
CA LEU A 197 -6.43 -22.84 -0.72
C LEU A 197 -5.90 -23.86 -1.72
N LYS A 198 -6.02 -25.16 -1.41
CA LYS A 198 -5.61 -26.24 -2.30
C LYS A 198 -6.46 -26.29 -3.57
N GLU A 199 -7.78 -26.15 -3.45
CA GLU A 199 -8.71 -26.08 -4.58
C GLU A 199 -8.41 -24.87 -5.48
N THR A 200 -8.22 -23.68 -4.87
CA THR A 200 -7.90 -22.44 -5.58
C THR A 200 -6.57 -22.56 -6.31
N SER A 201 -5.53 -23.08 -5.66
CA SER A 201 -4.22 -23.28 -6.28
C SER A 201 -4.25 -24.28 -7.41
N ALA A 202 -5.02 -25.38 -7.28
CA ALA A 202 -5.21 -26.35 -8.35
C ALA A 202 -5.93 -25.72 -9.56
N TYR A 203 -6.98 -24.94 -9.32
CA TYR A 203 -7.70 -24.21 -10.37
C TYR A 203 -6.80 -23.20 -11.08
N MET A 204 -6.00 -22.41 -10.33
CA MET A 204 -5.07 -21.46 -10.91
C MET A 204 -4.04 -22.15 -11.82
N ARG A 205 -3.49 -23.29 -11.38
CA ARG A 205 -2.52 -24.06 -12.18
C ARG A 205 -3.16 -24.68 -13.44
N ALA A 206 -4.41 -25.11 -13.35
CA ALA A 206 -5.15 -25.69 -14.46
C ALA A 206 -5.61 -24.66 -15.51
N THR A 207 -5.63 -23.37 -15.16
CA THR A 207 -6.09 -22.29 -16.04
C THR A 207 -4.89 -21.43 -16.48
N PRO A 208 -4.31 -21.63 -17.68
CA PRO A 208 -3.05 -20.99 -18.09
C PRO A 208 -3.05 -19.46 -17.98
N LEU A 209 -4.17 -18.81 -18.29
CA LEU A 209 -4.30 -17.36 -18.15
C LEU A 209 -4.14 -16.88 -16.70
N ILE A 210 -4.85 -17.53 -15.78
CA ILE A 210 -4.85 -17.14 -14.36
C ILE A 210 -3.47 -17.44 -13.75
N PHE A 211 -2.89 -18.58 -14.13
CA PHE A 211 -1.53 -18.95 -13.74
C PHE A 211 -0.51 -17.89 -14.21
N ALA A 212 -0.56 -17.51 -15.50
CA ALA A 212 0.35 -16.51 -16.05
C ALA A 212 0.20 -15.13 -15.37
N ILE A 213 -1.02 -14.69 -15.07
CA ILE A 213 -1.26 -13.45 -14.32
C ILE A 213 -0.68 -13.56 -12.90
N GLY A 214 -0.90 -14.69 -12.21
CA GLY A 214 -0.34 -14.92 -10.87
C GLY A 214 1.19 -14.90 -10.87
N MET A 215 1.83 -15.56 -11.83
CA MET A 215 3.29 -15.58 -11.98
C MET A 215 3.85 -14.20 -12.34
N ALA A 216 3.16 -13.43 -13.16
CA ALA A 216 3.55 -12.06 -13.47
C ALA A 216 3.52 -11.15 -12.23
N TYR A 217 2.50 -11.30 -11.37
CA TYR A 217 2.44 -10.61 -10.09
C TYR A 217 3.56 -11.04 -9.13
N VAL A 218 3.85 -12.33 -9.04
CA VAL A 218 4.96 -12.86 -8.22
C VAL A 218 6.30 -12.30 -8.71
N GLY A 219 6.57 -12.38 -10.03
CA GLY A 219 7.80 -11.84 -10.61
C GLY A 219 7.97 -10.32 -10.37
N TRP A 220 6.86 -9.57 -10.42
CA TRP A 220 6.90 -8.16 -10.06
C TRP A 220 7.18 -7.92 -8.57
N ALA A 221 6.58 -8.73 -7.71
CA ALA A 221 6.70 -8.54 -6.26
C ALA A 221 8.10 -8.86 -5.73
N THR A 222 8.83 -9.81 -6.34
CA THR A 222 10.22 -10.13 -5.96
C THR A 222 11.14 -8.93 -6.09
N GLY A 223 11.00 -8.12 -7.15
CA GLY A 223 11.77 -6.87 -7.30
C GLY A 223 11.15 -5.69 -6.54
N GLY A 224 9.87 -5.74 -6.21
CA GLY A 224 9.12 -4.61 -5.66
C GLY A 224 9.55 -4.19 -4.26
N GLY A 225 9.92 -5.15 -3.41
CA GLY A 225 10.44 -4.88 -2.07
C GLY A 225 11.79 -4.16 -2.10
N ALA A 226 12.73 -4.66 -2.89
CA ALA A 226 14.04 -4.03 -3.10
C ALA A 226 13.90 -2.61 -3.68
N ALA A 227 13.00 -2.42 -4.64
CA ALA A 227 12.77 -1.12 -5.25
C ALA A 227 12.32 -0.05 -4.25
N GLN A 228 11.50 -0.40 -3.27
CA GLN A 228 11.07 0.53 -2.22
C GLN A 228 12.24 1.01 -1.35
N ILE A 229 13.18 0.12 -1.04
CA ILE A 229 14.41 0.45 -0.32
C ILE A 229 15.28 1.38 -1.19
N LEU A 230 15.44 1.03 -2.47
CA LEU A 230 16.23 1.84 -3.42
C LEU A 230 15.68 3.27 -3.57
N PHE A 231 14.37 3.48 -3.54
CA PHE A 231 13.80 4.83 -3.58
C PHE A 231 14.29 5.69 -2.42
N THR A 232 14.38 5.10 -1.23
CA THR A 232 14.90 5.78 -0.05
C THR A 232 16.40 6.08 -0.19
N LEU A 233 17.19 5.07 -0.58
CA LEU A 233 18.64 5.22 -0.75
C LEU A 233 18.99 6.23 -1.83
N PHE A 234 18.33 6.19 -2.98
CA PHE A 234 18.57 7.12 -4.08
C PHE A 234 18.19 8.56 -3.68
N GLY A 235 17.03 8.75 -3.06
CA GLY A 235 16.59 10.07 -2.62
C GLY A 235 17.55 10.72 -1.63
N GLU A 236 17.99 9.95 -0.65
CA GLU A 236 18.79 10.45 0.46
C GLU A 236 20.30 10.44 0.19
N LEU A 237 20.85 9.34 -0.30
CA LEU A 237 22.30 9.14 -0.43
C LEU A 237 22.83 9.49 -1.82
N VAL A 238 22.16 9.03 -2.90
CA VAL A 238 22.67 9.24 -4.26
C VAL A 238 22.42 10.67 -4.70
N PHE A 239 21.18 11.17 -4.57
CA PHE A 239 20.84 12.53 -4.95
C PHE A 239 21.06 13.55 -3.83
N LYS A 240 21.39 13.10 -2.62
CA LYS A 240 21.70 13.95 -1.43
C LYS A 240 20.61 14.99 -1.13
N ARG A 241 19.34 14.60 -1.31
CA ARG A 241 18.18 15.47 -1.05
C ARG A 241 17.37 15.07 0.17
N GLY A 242 17.87 14.16 1.01
CA GLY A 242 17.20 13.75 2.22
C GLY A 242 15.75 13.29 1.99
N SER A 243 14.87 13.59 2.93
CA SER A 243 13.45 13.24 2.86
C SER A 243 12.70 13.88 1.68
N GLU A 244 13.12 15.07 1.22
CA GLU A 244 12.56 15.68 0.00
C GLU A 244 12.78 14.78 -1.21
N GLY A 245 14.00 14.25 -1.38
CA GLY A 245 14.33 13.36 -2.47
C GLY A 245 13.49 12.08 -2.49
N ILE A 246 13.27 11.48 -1.31
CA ILE A 246 12.37 10.33 -1.15
C ILE A 246 10.96 10.72 -1.58
N GLY A 247 10.46 11.87 -1.10
CA GLY A 247 9.13 12.38 -1.42
C GLY A 247 8.92 12.63 -2.92
N ILE A 248 9.90 13.19 -3.63
CA ILE A 248 9.85 13.42 -5.09
C ILE A 248 9.69 12.09 -5.84
N ILE A 249 10.50 11.08 -5.51
CA ILE A 249 10.46 9.77 -6.17
C ILE A 249 9.13 9.08 -5.94
N TRP A 250 8.64 9.03 -4.69
CA TRP A 250 7.34 8.43 -4.37
C TRP A 250 6.16 9.20 -4.96
N SER A 251 6.25 10.54 -5.03
CA SER A 251 5.23 11.35 -5.67
C SER A 251 5.12 11.06 -7.17
N ALA A 252 6.25 10.98 -7.86
CA ALA A 252 6.27 10.58 -9.27
C ALA A 252 5.69 9.19 -9.48
N ALA A 253 5.94 8.26 -8.54
CA ALA A 253 5.33 6.94 -8.56
C ALA A 253 3.79 7.02 -8.42
N GLY A 254 3.27 7.82 -7.51
CA GLY A 254 1.83 8.02 -7.32
C GLY A 254 1.15 8.61 -8.55
N VAL A 255 1.72 9.69 -9.11
CA VAL A 255 1.22 10.32 -10.36
C VAL A 255 1.18 9.29 -11.50
N GLY A 256 2.25 8.51 -11.65
CA GLY A 256 2.32 7.48 -12.67
C GLY A 256 1.19 6.43 -12.54
N LEU A 257 0.91 5.97 -11.33
CA LEU A 257 -0.19 5.02 -11.07
C LEU A 257 -1.56 5.58 -11.47
N VAL A 258 -1.83 6.85 -11.15
CA VAL A 258 -3.09 7.52 -11.55
C VAL A 258 -3.22 7.60 -13.07
N ILE A 259 -2.17 8.09 -13.75
CA ILE A 259 -2.17 8.22 -15.21
C ILE A 259 -2.34 6.84 -15.86
N GLY A 260 -1.61 5.83 -15.39
CA GLY A 260 -1.69 4.46 -15.89
C GLY A 260 -3.08 3.85 -15.72
N GLY A 261 -3.70 4.04 -14.57
CA GLY A 261 -5.07 3.59 -14.31
C GLY A 261 -6.09 4.22 -15.26
N VAL A 262 -6.01 5.54 -15.47
CA VAL A 262 -6.88 6.27 -16.41
C VAL A 262 -6.64 5.81 -17.85
N LEU A 263 -5.38 5.64 -18.25
CA LEU A 263 -5.02 5.18 -19.57
C LEU A 263 -5.58 3.79 -19.86
N ALA A 264 -5.37 2.85 -18.94
CA ALA A 264 -5.89 1.49 -19.05
C ALA A 264 -7.42 1.43 -19.11
N HIS A 265 -8.11 2.26 -18.33
CA HIS A 265 -9.56 2.36 -18.38
C HIS A 265 -10.05 2.82 -19.76
N ARG A 266 -9.38 3.80 -20.36
CA ARG A 266 -9.75 4.32 -21.69
C ARG A 266 -9.43 3.33 -22.81
N ILE A 267 -8.25 2.74 -22.81
CA ILE A 267 -7.77 1.84 -23.88
C ILE A 267 -8.39 0.46 -23.73
N GLY A 268 -8.49 -0.07 -22.50
CA GLY A 268 -8.97 -1.42 -22.20
C GLY A 268 -10.34 -1.73 -22.83
N ARG A 269 -11.23 -0.75 -22.83
CA ARG A 269 -12.58 -0.91 -23.44
C ARG A 269 -12.57 -1.23 -24.95
N ARG A 270 -11.44 -1.01 -25.63
CA ARG A 270 -11.27 -1.22 -27.08
C ARG A 270 -10.36 -2.39 -27.42
N LEU A 271 -9.75 -3.02 -26.39
CA LEU A 271 -8.80 -4.10 -26.61
C LEU A 271 -9.52 -5.45 -26.82
N SER A 272 -9.05 -6.21 -27.80
CA SER A 272 -9.35 -7.64 -27.93
C SER A 272 -8.58 -8.43 -26.89
N PHE A 273 -8.88 -9.72 -26.72
CA PHE A 273 -8.13 -10.61 -25.80
C PHE A 273 -6.62 -10.63 -26.08
N SER A 274 -6.22 -10.69 -27.36
CA SER A 274 -4.82 -10.59 -27.76
C SER A 274 -4.24 -9.21 -27.45
N GLY A 275 -5.01 -8.14 -27.65
CA GLY A 275 -4.64 -6.79 -27.29
C GLY A 275 -4.34 -6.62 -25.79
N TYR A 276 -5.16 -7.23 -24.92
CA TYR A 276 -4.92 -7.25 -23.48
C TYR A 276 -3.59 -7.92 -23.14
N LYS A 277 -3.31 -9.11 -23.69
CA LYS A 277 -2.04 -9.83 -23.45
C LYS A 277 -0.83 -9.00 -23.87
N ASN A 278 -0.90 -8.42 -25.06
CA ASN A 278 0.20 -7.59 -25.58
C ASN A 278 0.41 -6.33 -24.74
N ALA A 279 -0.67 -5.64 -24.36
CA ALA A 279 -0.60 -4.45 -23.52
C ALA A 279 0.02 -4.77 -22.14
N ILE A 280 -0.35 -5.88 -21.52
CA ILE A 280 0.22 -6.34 -20.25
C ILE A 280 1.72 -6.64 -20.42
N SER A 281 2.11 -7.39 -21.45
CA SER A 281 3.52 -7.75 -21.71
C SER A 281 4.39 -6.52 -21.97
N ILE A 282 3.92 -5.61 -22.83
CA ILE A 282 4.60 -4.35 -23.13
C ILE A 282 4.74 -3.50 -21.85
N SER A 283 3.72 -3.44 -21.03
CA SER A 283 3.77 -2.68 -19.78
C SER A 283 4.81 -3.24 -18.80
N TYR A 284 4.94 -4.57 -18.66
CA TYR A 284 6.01 -5.17 -17.83
C TYR A 284 7.39 -4.88 -18.40
N PHE A 285 7.55 -4.92 -19.74
CA PHE A 285 8.80 -4.59 -20.39
C PHE A 285 9.19 -3.11 -20.15
N ILE A 286 8.25 -2.18 -20.34
CA ILE A 286 8.46 -0.74 -20.06
C ILE A 286 8.81 -0.54 -18.59
N HIS A 287 8.11 -1.25 -17.67
CA HIS A 287 8.37 -1.18 -16.25
C HIS A 287 9.83 -1.56 -15.93
N GLY A 288 10.30 -2.70 -16.41
CA GLY A 288 11.67 -3.16 -16.16
C GLY A 288 12.72 -2.23 -16.78
N LEU A 289 12.52 -1.81 -18.04
CA LEU A 289 13.43 -0.90 -18.73
C LEU A 289 13.54 0.46 -18.01
N ALA A 290 12.41 0.99 -17.55
CA ALA A 290 12.36 2.24 -16.81
C ALA A 290 13.12 2.18 -15.46
N TYR A 291 13.17 1.00 -14.80
CA TYR A 291 13.99 0.81 -13.60
C TYR A 291 15.50 0.82 -13.91
N ILE A 292 15.91 0.25 -15.05
CA ILE A 292 17.31 0.31 -15.48
C ILE A 292 17.70 1.77 -15.70
N PHE A 293 16.89 2.52 -16.44
CA PHE A 293 17.16 3.95 -16.65
C PHE A 293 17.11 4.76 -15.35
N TYR A 294 16.18 4.46 -14.44
CA TYR A 294 16.13 5.10 -13.12
C TYR A 294 17.48 5.05 -12.41
N ALA A 295 18.13 3.89 -12.42
CA ALA A 295 19.42 3.69 -11.75
C ALA A 295 20.58 4.42 -12.42
N LEU A 296 20.45 4.75 -13.73
CA LEU A 296 21.52 5.38 -14.53
C LEU A 296 21.37 6.90 -14.65
N MET A 297 20.23 7.48 -14.23
CA MET A 297 19.98 8.90 -14.42
C MET A 297 20.82 9.78 -13.50
N PRO A 298 21.44 10.84 -14.05
CA PRO A 298 22.34 11.71 -13.28
C PRO A 298 21.60 12.69 -12.36
N THR A 299 20.31 12.88 -12.54
CA THR A 299 19.51 13.85 -11.76
C THR A 299 18.24 13.23 -11.21
N ILE A 300 17.79 13.71 -10.05
CA ILE A 300 16.56 13.24 -9.41
C ILE A 300 15.33 13.43 -10.31
N TRP A 301 15.28 14.48 -11.12
CA TRP A 301 14.13 14.77 -11.99
C TRP A 301 13.98 13.76 -13.12
N LEU A 302 15.10 13.37 -13.73
CA LEU A 302 15.13 12.33 -14.76
C LEU A 302 14.82 10.96 -14.15
N SER A 303 15.36 10.66 -12.98
CA SER A 303 15.02 9.44 -12.23
C SER A 303 13.54 9.40 -11.84
N ALA A 304 12.99 10.51 -11.36
CA ALA A 304 11.56 10.62 -11.04
C ALA A 304 10.69 10.44 -12.29
N LEU A 305 11.11 10.95 -13.45
CA LEU A 305 10.43 10.72 -14.72
C LEU A 305 10.43 9.23 -15.10
N CYS A 306 11.57 8.55 -14.97
CA CYS A 306 11.68 7.12 -15.23
C CYS A 306 10.76 6.30 -14.31
N ILE A 307 10.72 6.62 -13.01
CA ILE A 307 9.78 5.98 -12.08
C ILE A 307 8.33 6.30 -12.44
N GLY A 308 8.03 7.53 -12.83
CA GLY A 308 6.70 7.90 -13.32
C GLY A 308 6.26 7.04 -14.51
N ILE A 309 7.12 6.86 -15.52
CA ILE A 309 6.87 5.99 -16.68
C ILE A 309 6.67 4.53 -16.25
N SER A 310 7.54 4.02 -15.37
CA SER A 310 7.42 2.68 -14.80
C SER A 310 6.05 2.49 -14.12
N ARG A 311 5.59 3.48 -13.36
CA ARG A 311 4.33 3.42 -12.63
C ARG A 311 3.11 3.64 -13.51
N ILE A 312 3.22 4.36 -14.62
CA ILE A 312 2.17 4.41 -15.66
C ILE A 312 1.96 2.99 -16.21
N ALA A 313 3.02 2.31 -16.57
CA ALA A 313 2.95 0.92 -17.04
C ALA A 313 2.33 0.00 -15.98
N MET A 314 2.73 0.13 -14.72
CA MET A 314 2.24 -0.71 -13.63
C MET A 314 0.78 -0.40 -13.24
N GLY A 315 0.39 0.87 -13.21
CA GLY A 315 -1.01 1.28 -13.01
C GLY A 315 -1.92 0.73 -14.10
N SER A 316 -1.45 0.74 -15.34
CA SER A 316 -2.16 0.10 -16.46
C SER A 316 -2.29 -1.40 -16.26
N ASN A 317 -1.21 -2.08 -15.88
CA ASN A 317 -1.23 -3.52 -15.59
C ASN A 317 -2.21 -3.89 -14.50
N ASN A 318 -2.28 -3.13 -13.41
CA ASN A 318 -3.22 -3.41 -12.31
C ASN A 318 -4.67 -3.43 -12.79
N VAL A 319 -5.06 -2.46 -13.63
CA VAL A 319 -6.41 -2.39 -14.19
C VAL A 319 -6.67 -3.52 -15.19
N LEU A 320 -5.73 -3.76 -16.11
CA LEU A 320 -5.89 -4.77 -17.16
C LEU A 320 -5.92 -6.19 -16.58
N ASN A 321 -5.00 -6.55 -15.70
CA ASN A 321 -4.97 -7.85 -15.03
C ASN A 321 -6.23 -8.08 -14.19
N ARG A 322 -6.67 -7.08 -13.44
CA ARG A 322 -7.89 -7.17 -12.62
C ARG A 322 -9.11 -7.39 -13.49
N THR A 323 -9.20 -6.71 -14.63
CA THR A 323 -10.28 -6.89 -15.60
C THR A 323 -10.27 -8.31 -16.17
N MET A 324 -9.10 -8.82 -16.56
CA MET A 324 -8.96 -10.19 -17.08
C MET A 324 -9.38 -11.24 -16.05
N LEU A 325 -8.99 -11.07 -14.79
CA LEU A 325 -9.41 -11.97 -13.71
C LEU A 325 -10.94 -11.90 -13.48
N LEU A 326 -11.53 -10.70 -13.46
CA LEU A 326 -12.96 -10.53 -13.24
C LEU A 326 -13.81 -11.12 -14.39
N THR A 327 -13.29 -11.12 -15.62
CA THR A 327 -14.04 -11.64 -16.78
C THR A 327 -13.90 -13.15 -16.98
N HIS A 328 -12.78 -13.76 -16.55
CA HIS A 328 -12.48 -15.18 -16.82
C HIS A 328 -12.58 -16.08 -15.59
N VAL A 329 -12.70 -15.50 -14.38
CA VAL A 329 -12.84 -16.27 -13.15
C VAL A 329 -14.32 -16.40 -12.77
N PRO A 330 -14.83 -17.64 -12.52
CA PRO A 330 -16.16 -17.83 -11.99
C PRO A 330 -16.40 -17.08 -10.67
N ASP A 331 -17.60 -16.51 -10.48
CA ASP A 331 -17.93 -15.68 -9.31
C ASP A 331 -17.60 -16.33 -7.98
N ARG A 332 -17.88 -17.64 -7.86
CA ARG A 332 -17.59 -18.43 -6.63
C ARG A 332 -16.12 -18.47 -6.23
N LEU A 333 -15.19 -18.32 -7.18
CA LEU A 333 -13.74 -18.40 -6.94
C LEU A 333 -13.04 -17.03 -6.93
N ARG A 334 -13.71 -15.96 -7.39
CA ARG A 334 -13.08 -14.63 -7.51
C ARG A 334 -12.43 -14.15 -6.23
N GLY A 335 -13.18 -14.16 -5.12
CA GLY A 335 -12.63 -13.71 -3.84
C GLY A 335 -11.42 -14.52 -3.39
N ARG A 336 -11.48 -15.87 -3.54
CA ARG A 336 -10.39 -16.76 -3.16
C ARG A 336 -9.13 -16.54 -4.02
N ILE A 337 -9.29 -16.34 -5.34
CA ILE A 337 -8.16 -16.08 -6.25
C ILE A 337 -7.53 -14.74 -5.97
N PHE A 338 -8.31 -13.66 -5.79
CA PHE A 338 -7.77 -12.35 -5.43
C PHE A 338 -7.01 -12.41 -4.10
N SER A 339 -7.59 -13.01 -3.07
CA SER A 339 -6.93 -13.16 -1.77
C SER A 339 -5.64 -14.00 -1.86
N THR A 340 -5.63 -15.04 -2.70
CA THR A 340 -4.43 -15.87 -2.91
C THR A 340 -3.33 -15.07 -3.60
N ILE A 341 -3.66 -14.31 -4.64
CA ILE A 341 -2.71 -13.44 -5.34
C ILE A 341 -2.17 -12.36 -4.39
N ASP A 342 -3.03 -11.70 -3.61
CA ASP A 342 -2.62 -10.67 -2.65
C ASP A 342 -1.71 -11.25 -1.55
N MET A 343 -1.99 -12.47 -1.08
CA MET A 343 -1.15 -13.18 -0.12
C MET A 343 0.23 -13.52 -0.72
N MET A 344 0.28 -14.00 -1.97
CA MET A 344 1.54 -14.27 -2.68
C MET A 344 2.35 -12.99 -2.90
N LEU A 345 1.71 -11.89 -3.29
CA LEU A 345 2.33 -10.58 -3.46
C LEU A 345 2.99 -10.10 -2.16
N ASN A 346 2.23 -10.10 -1.06
CA ASN A 346 2.73 -9.66 0.23
C ASN A 346 3.88 -10.54 0.72
N ALA A 347 3.79 -11.87 0.54
CA ALA A 347 4.85 -12.80 0.91
C ALA A 347 6.13 -12.53 0.11
N MET A 348 6.03 -12.30 -1.20
CA MET A 348 7.21 -12.03 -2.05
C MET A 348 7.85 -10.67 -1.74
N MET A 349 7.06 -9.64 -1.44
CA MET A 349 7.58 -8.34 -1.05
C MET A 349 8.34 -8.33 0.29
N MET A 350 8.17 -9.36 1.11
CA MET A 350 8.90 -9.52 2.38
C MET A 350 10.33 -10.05 2.23
N PHE A 351 10.66 -10.66 1.08
CA PHE A 351 11.99 -11.21 0.82
C PHE A 351 12.79 -10.26 -0.09
N PRO A 352 13.52 -9.28 0.44
CA PRO A 352 14.53 -8.56 -0.35
C PRO A 352 15.69 -9.54 -0.59
N GLU A 353 15.83 -10.06 -1.80
CA GLU A 353 16.89 -11.02 -2.18
C GLU A 353 18.30 -10.44 -2.18
N TYR A 354 18.47 -9.15 -1.91
CA TYR A 354 19.79 -8.50 -2.04
C TYR A 354 20.00 -7.43 -0.95
N ASP A 355 21.20 -7.42 -0.38
CA ASP A 355 21.68 -6.30 0.44
C ASP A 355 22.14 -5.15 -0.49
N PRO A 356 21.32 -4.09 -0.65
CA PRO A 356 21.68 -2.98 -1.53
C PRO A 356 22.88 -2.18 -1.01
N SER A 357 23.27 -2.37 0.27
CA SER A 357 24.41 -1.65 0.84
C SER A 357 25.76 -2.09 0.24
N THR A 358 25.83 -3.31 -0.32
CA THR A 358 27.03 -3.80 -1.01
C THR A 358 27.29 -3.11 -2.36
N ILE A 359 26.28 -2.49 -2.96
CA ILE A 359 26.39 -1.78 -4.23
C ILE A 359 26.91 -0.36 -4.02
N LEU A 360 26.49 0.31 -2.94
CA LEU A 360 26.83 1.72 -2.68
C LEU A 360 28.22 1.90 -2.05
N VAL A 361 28.80 0.87 -1.45
CA VAL A 361 30.16 0.92 -0.84
C VAL A 361 31.28 0.85 -1.89
N ARG A 362 30.97 0.57 -3.18
CA ARG A 362 31.98 0.44 -4.24
C ARG A 362 32.12 1.65 -5.16
N THR A 363 31.49 2.77 -4.87
CA THR A 363 31.77 4.03 -5.59
C THR A 363 32.71 4.89 -4.74
N PRO A 364 33.94 5.20 -5.24
CA PRO A 364 34.91 6.04 -4.56
C PRO A 364 34.40 7.46 -4.38
#